data_64d9074d6c266eb2aea0c70c11e11569
#
_entry.id   64d9074d6c266eb2aea0c70c11e11569
#
_cell.length_a   1.000
_cell.length_b   1.000
_cell.length_c   1.000
_cell.angle_alpha   90.00
_cell.angle_beta   90.00
_cell.angle_gamma   90.00
#
_symmetry.space_group_name_H-M   'P 1'
#
loop_
_entity.id
_entity.type
_entity.pdbx_description
1 polymer ?
#
loop_
_entity_poly.entity_id
_entity_poly.type
_entity_poly.pdbx_seq_one_letter_code
_entity_poly.pdbx_strand_id
1 'polypeptide(L)'
;MQTAVIGYPRIGTLRELKFASEQYFRKEIEAGELLQTAKELRKTHWLTQKEAGISFISSNDFSFYDNVLDTAVLFGIIPKRYKELQLSELDTYFAMARGYQGDSGDVKALAMKKWFNTNYHYIVPEVEDEMVIELKGNKLFAEYHEAKELGITTKPTVIGAYTLLKLCRYTGTKKMADYVDAVSKAYRNLIVKCETEGIDWLQFDEPALVQDMGQDEIHLFHKLYDEILAAD
;
A
#
# COMPACT_ATOMS: atom_id res chain seq x y z
N MET A 1 -10.69 16.56 23.25
CA MET A 1 -11.15 15.43 22.43
C MET A 1 -10.14 15.28 21.30
N GLN A 2 -9.67 14.07 21.02
CA GLN A 2 -8.81 13.82 19.86
C GLN A 2 -9.69 13.37 18.69
N THR A 3 -9.35 13.82 17.49
CA THR A 3 -10.07 13.52 16.24
C THR A 3 -9.16 12.80 15.27
N ALA A 4 -9.71 11.89 14.49
CA ALA A 4 -8.98 11.14 13.46
C ALA A 4 -9.84 11.01 12.19
N VAL A 5 -9.19 10.89 11.07
CA VAL A 5 -9.78 10.49 9.79
C VAL A 5 -9.09 9.24 9.30
N ILE A 6 -9.79 8.43 8.51
CA ILE A 6 -9.24 7.18 7.96
C ILE A 6 -8.41 7.41 6.69
N GLY A 7 -8.49 8.59 6.09
CA GLY A 7 -7.79 8.96 4.87
C GLY A 7 -8.42 10.16 4.20
N TYR A 8 -7.80 10.63 3.11
CA TYR A 8 -8.26 11.77 2.33
C TYR A 8 -8.44 11.38 0.85
N PRO A 9 -9.49 11.87 0.15
CA PRO A 9 -9.69 11.57 -1.27
C PRO A 9 -8.51 12.03 -2.14
N ARG A 10 -7.80 11.08 -2.76
CA ARG A 10 -6.53 11.32 -3.44
C ARG A 10 -6.61 12.06 -4.77
N ILE A 11 -7.80 12.08 -5.39
CA ILE A 11 -7.93 12.48 -6.81
C ILE A 11 -7.67 13.96 -7.08
N GLY A 12 -7.79 14.80 -6.04
CA GLY A 12 -7.74 16.26 -6.15
C GLY A 12 -9.09 16.87 -6.51
N THR A 13 -9.28 18.15 -6.20
CA THR A 13 -10.56 18.89 -6.38
C THR A 13 -10.93 19.01 -7.87
N LEU A 14 -9.95 19.20 -8.74
CA LEU A 14 -10.10 19.27 -10.19
C LEU A 14 -9.66 17.98 -10.91
N ARG A 15 -9.52 16.88 -10.14
CA ARG A 15 -9.11 15.55 -10.64
C ARG A 15 -7.67 15.54 -11.16
N GLU A 16 -6.80 16.33 -10.55
CA GLU A 16 -5.41 16.56 -10.96
C GLU A 16 -4.64 15.25 -11.08
N LEU A 17 -4.77 14.34 -10.10
CA LEU A 17 -4.11 13.03 -10.15
C LEU A 17 -4.52 12.22 -11.37
N LYS A 18 -5.82 12.25 -11.71
CA LYS A 18 -6.32 11.52 -12.89
C LYS A 18 -5.66 12.03 -14.16
N PHE A 19 -5.69 13.34 -14.36
CA PHE A 19 -5.15 13.94 -15.60
C PHE A 19 -3.63 13.76 -15.69
N ALA A 20 -2.90 13.98 -14.62
CA ALA A 20 -1.45 13.74 -14.60
C ALA A 20 -1.11 12.26 -14.88
N SER A 21 -1.85 11.31 -14.29
CA SER A 21 -1.65 9.89 -14.58
C SER A 21 -1.94 9.55 -16.05
N GLU A 22 -3.02 10.10 -16.64
CA GLU A 22 -3.35 9.89 -18.05
C GLU A 22 -2.28 10.48 -18.99
N GLN A 23 -1.74 11.67 -18.68
CA GLN A 23 -0.65 12.28 -19.42
C GLN A 23 0.63 11.44 -19.33
N TYR A 24 0.96 10.94 -18.15
CA TYR A 24 2.09 10.04 -17.97
C TYR A 24 1.96 8.77 -18.81
N PHE A 25 0.79 8.13 -18.82
CA PHE A 25 0.54 6.94 -19.64
C PHE A 25 0.61 7.20 -21.14
N ARG A 26 0.31 8.44 -21.58
CA ARG A 26 0.48 8.86 -22.98
C ARG A 26 1.90 9.38 -23.29
N LYS A 27 2.81 9.34 -22.31
CA LYS A 27 4.18 9.85 -22.42
C LYS A 27 4.21 11.37 -22.76
N GLU A 28 3.23 12.12 -22.29
CA GLU A 28 3.15 13.58 -22.42
C GLU A 28 3.87 14.31 -21.30
N ILE A 29 4.06 13.66 -20.15
CA ILE A 29 4.85 14.13 -19.01
C ILE A 29 5.78 13.03 -18.53
N GLU A 30 6.86 13.42 -17.86
CA GLU A 30 7.83 12.54 -17.24
C GLU A 30 7.39 12.10 -15.81
N ALA A 31 8.00 11.03 -15.30
CA ALA A 31 7.73 10.53 -13.95
C ALA A 31 7.86 11.59 -12.87
N GLY A 32 8.86 12.47 -12.98
CA GLY A 32 9.09 13.57 -12.03
C GLY A 32 7.89 14.53 -11.93
N GLU A 33 7.23 14.84 -13.04
CA GLU A 33 6.07 15.72 -13.06
C GLU A 33 4.84 15.07 -12.42
N LEU A 34 4.62 13.77 -12.69
CA LEU A 34 3.57 13.00 -12.02
C LEU A 34 3.80 12.94 -10.49
N LEU A 35 5.03 12.65 -10.06
CA LEU A 35 5.40 12.59 -8.65
C LEU A 35 5.26 13.95 -7.97
N GLN A 36 5.61 15.05 -8.66
CA GLN A 36 5.43 16.40 -8.15
C GLN A 36 3.95 16.75 -7.99
N THR A 37 3.09 16.40 -8.95
CA THR A 37 1.64 16.58 -8.83
C THR A 37 1.10 15.81 -7.61
N ALA A 38 1.54 14.58 -7.40
CA ALA A 38 1.16 13.80 -6.23
C ALA A 38 1.61 14.45 -4.92
N LYS A 39 2.83 15.00 -4.88
CA LYS A 39 3.39 15.72 -3.73
C LYS A 39 2.56 16.97 -3.38
N GLU A 40 2.19 17.76 -4.35
CA GLU A 40 1.36 18.97 -4.11
C GLU A 40 -0.06 18.60 -3.62
N LEU A 41 -0.63 17.51 -4.12
CA LEU A 41 -1.91 17.00 -3.64
C LEU A 41 -1.82 16.55 -2.18
N ARG A 42 -0.82 15.73 -1.81
CA ARG A 42 -0.61 15.31 -0.42
C ARG A 42 -0.42 16.49 0.51
N LYS A 43 0.41 17.45 0.12
CA LYS A 43 0.61 18.70 0.88
C LYS A 43 -0.72 19.42 1.15
N THR A 44 -1.54 19.60 0.12
CA THR A 44 -2.86 20.24 0.24
C THR A 44 -3.76 19.45 1.18
N HIS A 45 -3.80 18.12 1.07
CA HIS A 45 -4.61 17.25 1.92
C HIS A 45 -4.21 17.34 3.39
N TRP A 46 -2.91 17.33 3.69
CA TRP A 46 -2.42 17.45 5.07
C TRP A 46 -2.68 18.82 5.67
N LEU A 47 -2.47 19.89 4.92
CA LEU A 47 -2.76 21.25 5.38
C LEU A 47 -4.25 21.44 5.65
N THR A 48 -5.13 20.96 4.78
CA THR A 48 -6.59 21.01 4.97
C THR A 48 -7.01 20.28 6.25
N GLN A 49 -6.46 19.11 6.52
CA GLN A 49 -6.76 18.36 7.75
C GLN A 49 -6.23 19.09 8.99
N LYS A 50 -5.02 19.67 8.90
CA LYS A 50 -4.42 20.46 9.98
C LYS A 50 -5.27 21.69 10.30
N GLU A 51 -5.69 22.44 9.30
CA GLU A 51 -6.57 23.62 9.44
C GLU A 51 -7.95 23.27 10.01
N ALA A 52 -8.46 22.09 9.69
CA ALA A 52 -9.71 21.56 10.26
C ALA A 52 -9.56 21.07 11.71
N GLY A 53 -8.37 21.11 12.30
CA GLY A 53 -8.10 20.70 13.68
C GLY A 53 -8.11 19.20 13.90
N ILE A 54 -7.82 18.40 12.88
CA ILE A 54 -7.67 16.94 13.00
C ILE A 54 -6.40 16.63 13.81
N SER A 55 -6.56 15.82 14.89
CA SER A 55 -5.47 15.45 15.79
C SER A 55 -4.56 14.36 15.19
N PHE A 56 -5.16 13.37 14.53
CA PHE A 56 -4.45 12.28 13.86
C PHE A 56 -4.66 12.37 12.36
N ILE A 57 -3.75 13.06 11.70
CA ILE A 57 -3.72 13.23 10.24
C ILE A 57 -3.10 11.98 9.62
N SER A 58 -3.74 11.39 8.61
CA SER A 58 -3.22 10.21 7.93
C SER A 58 -2.12 10.53 6.93
N SER A 59 -1.19 9.58 6.74
CA SER A 59 -0.29 9.51 5.59
C SER A 59 -0.21 8.06 5.09
N ASN A 60 0.44 7.84 3.96
CA ASN A 60 0.43 6.57 3.23
C ASN A 60 -0.98 6.12 2.75
N ASP A 61 -1.97 6.99 2.88
CA ASP A 61 -3.33 6.81 2.37
C ASP A 61 -3.49 7.29 0.92
N PHE A 62 -2.49 7.99 0.38
CA PHE A 62 -2.43 8.40 -1.01
C PHE A 62 -1.88 7.28 -1.88
N SER A 63 -2.65 6.81 -2.86
CA SER A 63 -2.26 5.76 -3.82
C SER A 63 -2.39 6.24 -5.24
N PHE A 64 -1.46 5.88 -6.13
CA PHE A 64 -1.65 6.10 -7.56
C PHE A 64 -2.75 5.19 -8.13
N TYR A 65 -2.93 4.01 -7.55
CA TYR A 65 -3.93 3.03 -7.96
C TYR A 65 -4.80 2.58 -6.79
N ASP A 66 -4.29 1.74 -5.89
CA ASP A 66 -4.97 1.31 -4.66
C ASP A 66 -3.99 0.97 -3.53
N ASN A 67 -4.47 0.97 -2.30
CA ASN A 67 -3.69 0.74 -1.09
C ASN A 67 -3.25 -0.72 -0.90
N VAL A 68 -3.95 -1.68 -1.49
CA VAL A 68 -3.54 -3.10 -1.44
C VAL A 68 -2.30 -3.30 -2.30
N LEU A 69 -2.30 -2.71 -3.51
CA LEU A 69 -1.13 -2.74 -4.39
C LEU A 69 0.06 -2.01 -3.75
N ASP A 70 -0.17 -0.84 -3.14
CA ASP A 70 0.87 -0.11 -2.40
C ASP A 70 1.48 -0.98 -1.30
N THR A 71 0.63 -1.67 -0.51
CA THR A 71 1.08 -2.56 0.57
C THR A 71 1.82 -3.78 0.02
N ALA A 72 1.36 -4.34 -1.10
CA ALA A 72 2.05 -5.44 -1.76
C ALA A 72 3.46 -5.03 -2.20
N VAL A 73 3.61 -3.85 -2.81
CA VAL A 73 4.92 -3.29 -3.20
C VAL A 73 5.78 -3.01 -1.97
N LEU A 74 5.21 -2.46 -0.90
CA LEU A 74 5.91 -2.20 0.37
C LEU A 74 6.60 -3.46 0.89
N PHE A 75 5.96 -4.62 0.78
CA PHE A 75 6.48 -5.92 1.23
C PHE A 75 7.13 -6.76 0.12
N GLY A 76 7.42 -6.18 -1.03
CA GLY A 76 8.12 -6.86 -2.12
C GLY A 76 7.30 -7.94 -2.83
N ILE A 77 5.97 -7.95 -2.65
CA ILE A 77 5.04 -8.87 -3.33
C ILE A 77 4.88 -8.40 -4.79
N ILE A 78 5.91 -8.67 -5.58
CA ILE A 78 5.99 -8.35 -7.00
C ILE A 78 6.28 -9.65 -7.75
N PRO A 79 5.35 -10.16 -8.58
CA PRO A 79 5.56 -11.38 -9.36
C PRO A 79 6.78 -11.29 -10.29
N LYS A 80 7.45 -12.44 -10.48
CA LYS A 80 8.69 -12.54 -11.23
C LYS A 80 8.59 -11.92 -12.63
N ARG A 81 7.46 -12.13 -13.32
CA ARG A 81 7.23 -11.59 -14.67
C ARG A 81 7.32 -10.06 -14.78
N TYR A 82 7.02 -9.32 -13.70
CA TYR A 82 7.18 -7.85 -13.69
C TYR A 82 8.62 -7.44 -13.35
N LYS A 83 9.31 -8.19 -12.47
CA LYS A 83 10.72 -7.96 -12.15
C LYS A 83 11.64 -8.16 -13.36
N GLU A 84 11.30 -9.13 -14.21
CA GLU A 84 12.05 -9.44 -15.44
C GLU A 84 11.99 -8.33 -16.49
N LEU A 85 11.00 -7.44 -16.43
CA LEU A 85 10.91 -6.27 -17.30
C LEU A 85 11.98 -5.21 -17.01
N GLN A 86 12.59 -5.22 -15.82
CA GLN A 86 13.63 -4.27 -15.40
C GLN A 86 13.21 -2.79 -15.56
N LEU A 87 11.94 -2.51 -15.31
CA LEU A 87 11.37 -1.17 -15.35
C LEU A 87 11.72 -0.38 -14.07
N SER A 88 11.48 0.94 -14.10
CA SER A 88 11.51 1.75 -12.90
C SER A 88 10.51 1.24 -11.85
N GLU A 89 10.66 1.63 -10.58
CA GLU A 89 9.70 1.25 -9.53
C GLU A 89 8.28 1.71 -9.87
N LEU A 90 8.13 2.95 -10.36
CA LEU A 90 6.85 3.51 -10.74
C LEU A 90 6.24 2.78 -11.95
N ASP A 91 7.04 2.48 -12.97
CA ASP A 91 6.56 1.73 -14.13
C ASP A 91 6.23 0.28 -13.79
N THR A 92 6.99 -0.35 -12.90
CA THR A 92 6.69 -1.69 -12.38
C THR A 92 5.36 -1.70 -11.64
N TYR A 93 5.10 -0.69 -10.79
CA TYR A 93 3.83 -0.50 -10.10
C TYR A 93 2.66 -0.38 -11.09
N PHE A 94 2.81 0.46 -12.13
CA PHE A 94 1.78 0.62 -13.14
C PHE A 94 1.66 -0.60 -14.06
N ALA A 95 2.74 -1.32 -14.35
CA ALA A 95 2.70 -2.58 -15.09
C ALA A 95 1.86 -3.63 -14.36
N MET A 96 1.98 -3.73 -13.03
CA MET A 96 1.13 -4.61 -12.22
C MET A 96 -0.34 -4.19 -12.29
N ALA A 97 -0.64 -2.90 -12.25
CA ALA A 97 -2.01 -2.40 -12.25
C ALA A 97 -2.70 -2.45 -13.62
N ARG A 98 -1.97 -2.27 -14.71
CA ARG A 98 -2.52 -2.03 -16.05
C ARG A 98 -1.99 -2.95 -17.13
N GLY A 99 -0.95 -3.73 -16.83
CA GLY A 99 -0.15 -4.42 -17.84
C GLY A 99 0.92 -3.50 -18.44
N TYR A 100 1.79 -4.09 -19.20
CA TYR A 100 2.85 -3.38 -19.91
C TYR A 100 3.04 -3.98 -21.32
N GLN A 101 3.23 -3.12 -22.30
CA GLN A 101 3.62 -3.46 -23.67
C GLN A 101 4.69 -2.48 -24.11
N GLY A 102 5.85 -2.99 -24.48
CA GLY A 102 6.97 -2.14 -24.90
C GLY A 102 8.26 -2.93 -25.10
N ASP A 103 9.38 -2.20 -25.21
CA ASP A 103 10.69 -2.77 -25.55
C ASP A 103 11.19 -3.81 -24.52
N SER A 104 10.80 -3.68 -23.26
CA SER A 104 11.15 -4.60 -22.18
C SER A 104 10.32 -5.89 -22.15
N GLY A 105 9.29 -6.00 -22.98
CA GLY A 105 8.42 -7.19 -23.04
C GLY A 105 6.94 -6.87 -23.09
N ASP A 106 6.12 -7.91 -22.89
CA ASP A 106 4.66 -7.82 -22.83
C ASP A 106 4.15 -8.62 -21.64
N VAL A 107 3.43 -7.95 -20.74
CA VAL A 107 2.87 -8.58 -19.54
C VAL A 107 1.46 -8.05 -19.26
N LYS A 108 0.55 -8.98 -18.95
CA LYS A 108 -0.83 -8.65 -18.57
C LYS A 108 -0.86 -8.07 -17.15
N ALA A 109 -1.80 -7.17 -16.90
CA ALA A 109 -2.10 -6.67 -15.56
C ALA A 109 -2.45 -7.80 -14.59
N LEU A 110 -2.26 -7.55 -13.31
CA LEU A 110 -2.85 -8.34 -12.24
C LEU A 110 -4.39 -8.27 -12.32
N ALA A 111 -5.05 -9.27 -11.76
CA ALA A 111 -6.51 -9.28 -11.71
C ALA A 111 -7.03 -8.13 -10.85
N MET A 112 -8.22 -7.63 -11.20
CA MET A 112 -8.94 -6.64 -10.42
C MET A 112 -10.19 -7.28 -9.83
N LYS A 113 -10.45 -7.03 -8.53
CA LYS A 113 -11.66 -7.49 -7.84
C LYS A 113 -12.33 -6.33 -7.12
N LYS A 114 -13.62 -6.47 -6.84
CA LYS A 114 -14.34 -5.51 -6.00
C LYS A 114 -13.75 -5.49 -4.59
N TRP A 115 -13.63 -4.29 -4.05
CA TRP A 115 -13.32 -4.06 -2.65
C TRP A 115 -14.56 -4.43 -1.82
N PHE A 116 -14.55 -5.67 -1.30
CA PHE A 116 -15.70 -6.27 -0.62
C PHE A 116 -16.98 -6.18 -1.47
N ASN A 117 -18.07 -5.64 -0.94
CA ASN A 117 -19.32 -5.45 -1.67
C ASN A 117 -19.56 -4.02 -2.16
N THR A 118 -18.49 -3.21 -2.28
CA THR A 118 -18.55 -1.83 -2.78
C THR A 118 -18.39 -1.76 -4.29
N ASN A 119 -18.50 -0.55 -4.84
CA ASN A 119 -18.18 -0.26 -6.25
C ASN A 119 -16.68 0.05 -6.46
N TYR A 120 -15.87 0.12 -5.40
CA TYR A 120 -14.42 0.24 -5.51
C TYR A 120 -13.79 -1.10 -5.85
N HIS A 121 -12.61 -1.04 -6.47
CA HIS A 121 -11.85 -2.22 -6.88
C HIS A 121 -10.43 -2.10 -6.35
N TYR A 122 -9.79 -3.22 -6.17
CA TYR A 122 -8.38 -3.33 -5.83
C TYR A 122 -7.65 -4.27 -6.81
N ILE A 123 -6.36 -4.08 -6.96
CA ILE A 123 -5.48 -4.96 -7.72
C ILE A 123 -5.11 -6.13 -6.83
N VAL A 124 -5.38 -7.35 -7.29
CA VAL A 124 -5.14 -8.59 -6.52
C VAL A 124 -3.65 -8.95 -6.57
N PRO A 125 -2.91 -8.82 -5.45
CA PRO A 125 -1.52 -9.25 -5.44
C PRO A 125 -1.42 -10.75 -5.69
N GLU A 126 -0.42 -11.17 -6.48
CA GLU A 126 -0.11 -12.60 -6.70
C GLU A 126 1.13 -12.97 -5.91
N VAL A 127 1.03 -14.07 -5.15
CA VAL A 127 2.11 -14.63 -4.35
C VAL A 127 2.55 -15.94 -4.97
N GLU A 128 3.83 -16.02 -5.35
CA GLU A 128 4.49 -17.18 -5.95
C GLU A 128 5.25 -17.97 -4.87
N ASP A 129 5.40 -19.28 -5.02
CA ASP A 129 6.00 -20.16 -4.00
C ASP A 129 7.40 -19.73 -3.54
N GLU A 130 8.21 -19.19 -4.47
CA GLU A 130 9.59 -18.76 -4.19
C GLU A 130 9.70 -17.28 -3.84
N MET A 131 8.56 -16.60 -3.63
CA MET A 131 8.55 -15.18 -3.33
C MET A 131 9.04 -14.91 -1.91
N VAL A 132 9.98 -13.98 -1.77
CA VAL A 132 10.45 -13.47 -0.48
C VAL A 132 9.60 -12.26 -0.13
N ILE A 133 8.85 -12.37 0.97
CA ILE A 133 8.02 -11.30 1.52
C ILE A 133 8.81 -10.62 2.65
N GLU A 134 9.18 -9.38 2.43
CA GLU A 134 9.97 -8.58 3.38
C GLU A 134 9.76 -7.09 3.13
N LEU A 135 10.03 -6.25 4.12
CA LEU A 135 9.95 -4.80 3.98
C LEU A 135 11.00 -4.28 2.99
N LYS A 136 10.55 -3.77 1.84
CA LYS A 136 11.39 -3.24 0.74
C LYS A 136 11.05 -1.81 0.36
N GLY A 137 9.78 -1.48 0.33
CA GLY A 137 9.31 -0.17 -0.12
C GLY A 137 9.65 0.94 0.87
N ASN A 138 9.74 2.16 0.36
CA ASN A 138 10.06 3.35 1.16
C ASN A 138 8.93 4.40 1.16
N LYS A 139 7.86 4.20 0.42
CA LYS A 139 6.76 5.18 0.24
C LYS A 139 6.20 5.69 1.57
N LEU A 140 5.89 4.78 2.50
CA LEU A 140 5.34 5.11 3.82
C LEU A 140 6.23 6.10 4.58
N PHE A 141 7.52 5.85 4.61
CA PHE A 141 8.51 6.68 5.31
C PHE A 141 8.74 8.00 4.57
N ALA A 142 8.82 7.96 3.25
CA ALA A 142 8.98 9.16 2.42
C ALA A 142 7.81 10.14 2.61
N GLU A 143 6.57 9.66 2.60
CA GLU A 143 5.39 10.49 2.83
C GLU A 143 5.32 11.03 4.28
N TYR A 144 5.73 10.22 5.28
CA TYR A 144 5.83 10.70 6.65
C TYR A 144 6.82 11.86 6.78
N HIS A 145 8.02 11.72 6.20
CA HIS A 145 9.03 12.77 6.23
C HIS A 145 8.59 14.01 5.42
N GLU A 146 7.94 13.82 4.28
CA GLU A 146 7.38 14.91 3.48
C GLU A 146 6.36 15.74 4.30
N ALA A 147 5.49 15.09 5.07
CA ALA A 147 4.58 15.78 5.98
C ALA A 147 5.31 16.48 7.14
N LYS A 148 6.33 15.83 7.68
CA LYS A 148 7.16 16.36 8.78
C LYS A 148 7.91 17.63 8.39
N GLU A 149 8.37 17.75 7.14
CA GLU A 149 8.96 18.98 6.58
C GLU A 149 7.96 20.15 6.59
N LEU A 150 6.66 19.87 6.53
CA LEU A 150 5.58 20.87 6.66
C LEU A 150 5.18 21.17 8.12
N GLY A 151 5.89 20.59 9.09
CA GLY A 151 5.56 20.69 10.51
C GLY A 151 4.27 19.93 10.88
N ILE A 152 4.01 18.81 10.20
CA ILE A 152 2.84 17.95 10.43
C ILE A 152 3.32 16.55 10.79
N THR A 153 3.00 16.11 12.02
CA THR A 153 3.18 14.72 12.43
C THR A 153 1.95 13.93 11.97
N THR A 154 2.18 12.92 11.15
CA THR A 154 1.12 12.08 10.62
C THR A 154 1.08 10.70 11.27
N LYS A 155 -0.03 10.02 11.12
CA LYS A 155 -0.23 8.61 11.46
C LYS A 155 -0.29 7.83 10.15
N PRO A 156 0.79 7.17 9.71
CA PRO A 156 0.75 6.33 8.53
C PRO A 156 -0.27 5.20 8.66
N THR A 157 -0.94 4.88 7.56
CA THR A 157 -1.88 3.76 7.47
C THR A 157 -1.38 2.73 6.48
N VAL A 158 -1.62 1.46 6.76
CA VAL A 158 -1.27 0.35 5.88
C VAL A 158 -2.33 -0.74 6.00
N ILE A 159 -2.59 -1.48 4.93
CA ILE A 159 -3.46 -2.65 4.99
C ILE A 159 -2.86 -3.65 5.98
N GLY A 160 -3.67 -4.16 6.90
CA GLY A 160 -3.24 -5.11 7.92
C GLY A 160 -2.89 -6.49 7.35
N ALA A 161 -2.11 -7.24 8.10
CA ALA A 161 -1.48 -8.47 7.65
C ALA A 161 -2.48 -9.56 7.24
N TYR A 162 -3.57 -9.71 8.00
CA TYR A 162 -4.61 -10.69 7.70
C TYR A 162 -5.37 -10.32 6.42
N THR A 163 -5.79 -9.07 6.30
CA THR A 163 -6.47 -8.58 5.10
C THR A 163 -5.59 -8.72 3.87
N LEU A 164 -4.30 -8.35 3.94
CA LEU A 164 -3.37 -8.51 2.83
C LEU A 164 -3.32 -9.97 2.38
N LEU A 165 -3.06 -10.91 3.29
CA LEU A 165 -3.01 -12.33 2.98
C LEU A 165 -4.33 -12.84 2.38
N LYS A 166 -5.47 -12.43 2.93
CA LYS A 166 -6.81 -12.85 2.47
C LYS A 166 -7.15 -12.34 1.07
N LEU A 167 -6.64 -11.17 0.70
CA LEU A 167 -6.88 -10.56 -0.60
C LEU A 167 -5.91 -11.03 -1.69
N CYS A 168 -4.79 -11.66 -1.33
CA CYS A 168 -3.82 -12.20 -2.27
C CYS A 168 -4.37 -13.41 -3.04
N ARG A 169 -3.80 -13.61 -4.24
CA ARG A 169 -3.93 -14.85 -5.01
C ARG A 169 -2.63 -15.64 -4.92
N TYR A 170 -2.74 -16.89 -4.49
CA TYR A 170 -1.61 -17.83 -4.43
C TYR A 170 -1.54 -18.60 -5.74
N THR A 171 -0.43 -18.47 -6.47
CA THR A 171 -0.29 -18.99 -7.84
C THR A 171 0.49 -20.30 -7.92
N GLY A 172 1.04 -20.75 -6.79
CA GLY A 172 1.80 -21.99 -6.67
C GLY A 172 1.07 -23.08 -5.88
N THR A 173 1.84 -23.88 -5.19
CA THR A 173 1.39 -24.98 -4.32
C THR A 173 1.10 -24.51 -2.89
N LYS A 174 1.83 -23.51 -2.41
CA LYS A 174 1.66 -22.89 -1.09
C LYS A 174 0.33 -22.16 -0.98
N LYS A 175 -0.19 -22.11 0.25
CA LYS A 175 -1.46 -21.47 0.62
C LYS A 175 -1.21 -20.33 1.60
N MET A 176 -2.25 -19.58 1.92
CA MET A 176 -2.21 -18.45 2.85
C MET A 176 -1.44 -18.77 4.15
N ALA A 177 -1.68 -19.92 4.75
CA ALA A 177 -1.07 -20.33 6.02
C ALA A 177 0.46 -20.48 5.94
N ASP A 178 1.00 -20.81 4.77
CA ASP A 178 2.43 -21.03 4.57
C ASP A 178 3.23 -19.72 4.55
N TYR A 179 2.55 -18.57 4.45
CA TYR A 179 3.17 -17.25 4.42
C TYR A 179 3.01 -16.46 5.72
N VAL A 180 2.33 -17.01 6.73
CA VAL A 180 2.07 -16.33 8.00
C VAL A 180 3.35 -15.85 8.65
N ASP A 181 4.35 -16.71 8.81
CA ASP A 181 5.60 -16.37 9.49
C ASP A 181 6.41 -15.30 8.72
N ALA A 182 6.42 -15.38 7.38
CA ALA A 182 7.09 -14.36 6.55
C ALA A 182 6.42 -12.99 6.65
N VAL A 183 5.08 -12.98 6.60
CA VAL A 183 4.30 -11.75 6.68
C VAL A 183 4.36 -11.15 8.07
N SER A 184 4.22 -11.94 9.14
CA SER A 184 4.37 -11.46 10.53
C SER A 184 5.72 -10.77 10.72
N LYS A 185 6.80 -11.41 10.29
CA LYS A 185 8.15 -10.84 10.37
C LYS A 185 8.28 -9.55 9.55
N ALA A 186 7.69 -9.49 8.37
CA ALA A 186 7.74 -8.29 7.52
C ALA A 186 7.01 -7.10 8.19
N TYR A 187 5.84 -7.32 8.80
CA TYR A 187 5.10 -6.29 9.53
C TYR A 187 5.80 -5.89 10.83
N ARG A 188 6.41 -6.85 11.56
CA ARG A 188 7.24 -6.53 12.72
C ARG A 188 8.42 -5.64 12.32
N ASN A 189 9.12 -5.95 11.24
CA ASN A 189 10.19 -5.11 10.70
C ASN A 189 9.69 -3.70 10.32
N LEU A 190 8.44 -3.58 9.84
CA LEU A 190 7.81 -2.30 9.58
C LEU A 190 7.65 -1.49 10.87
N ILE A 191 7.17 -2.12 11.97
CA ILE A 191 7.03 -1.47 13.28
C ILE A 191 8.39 -0.99 13.77
N VAL A 192 9.40 -1.86 13.80
CA VAL A 192 10.77 -1.51 14.25
C VAL A 192 11.34 -0.35 13.41
N LYS A 193 11.11 -0.36 12.10
CA LYS A 193 11.55 0.75 11.25
C LYS A 193 10.77 2.04 11.56
N CYS A 194 9.46 1.97 11.82
CA CYS A 194 8.68 3.13 12.25
C CYS A 194 9.22 3.75 13.53
N GLU A 195 9.56 2.93 14.53
CA GLU A 195 10.20 3.40 15.77
C GLU A 195 11.53 4.10 15.50
N THR A 196 12.37 3.50 14.66
CA THR A 196 13.67 4.09 14.26
C THR A 196 13.52 5.44 13.56
N GLU A 197 12.47 5.61 12.74
CA GLU A 197 12.17 6.84 12.02
C GLU A 197 11.41 7.88 12.88
N GLY A 198 11.09 7.53 14.13
CA GLY A 198 10.36 8.41 15.05
C GLY A 198 8.89 8.57 14.70
N ILE A 199 8.27 7.50 14.21
CA ILE A 199 6.84 7.41 13.94
C ILE A 199 6.13 6.85 15.17
N ASP A 200 5.40 7.70 15.91
CA ASP A 200 4.74 7.32 17.16
C ASP A 200 3.46 6.49 16.96
N TRP A 201 2.81 6.61 15.81
CA TRP A 201 1.54 5.96 15.51
C TRP A 201 1.56 5.32 14.13
N LEU A 202 1.24 4.04 14.05
CA LEU A 202 1.03 3.28 12.82
C LEU A 202 -0.34 2.62 12.89
N GLN A 203 -1.16 2.79 11.86
CA GLN A 203 -2.48 2.18 11.77
C GLN A 203 -2.48 0.99 10.81
N PHE A 204 -2.94 -0.17 11.31
CA PHE A 204 -3.26 -1.33 10.48
C PHE A 204 -4.76 -1.36 10.17
N ASP A 205 -5.11 -1.31 8.90
CA ASP A 205 -6.50 -1.42 8.45
C ASP A 205 -6.82 -2.88 8.13
N GLU A 206 -7.71 -3.48 8.92
CA GLU A 206 -8.14 -4.88 8.79
C GLU A 206 -9.61 -5.00 8.38
N PRO A 207 -10.01 -4.49 7.20
CA PRO A 207 -11.40 -4.54 6.77
C PRO A 207 -11.93 -5.96 6.56
N ALA A 208 -11.07 -6.97 6.37
CA ALA A 208 -11.50 -8.36 6.25
C ALA A 208 -12.16 -8.90 7.54
N LEU A 209 -11.94 -8.26 8.69
CA LEU A 209 -12.56 -8.66 9.96
C LEU A 209 -14.08 -8.42 10.04
N VAL A 210 -14.65 -7.70 9.05
CA VAL A 210 -16.12 -7.54 8.95
C VAL A 210 -16.81 -8.77 8.35
N GLN A 211 -16.03 -9.72 7.82
CA GLN A 211 -16.53 -10.97 7.27
C GLN A 211 -16.63 -12.07 8.35
N ASP A 212 -17.50 -13.05 8.12
CA ASP A 212 -17.52 -14.23 8.95
C ASP A 212 -16.18 -14.99 8.85
N MET A 213 -15.62 -15.36 10.00
CA MET A 213 -14.35 -16.07 10.10
C MET A 213 -14.56 -17.46 10.70
N GLY A 214 -14.01 -18.47 10.04
CA GLY A 214 -13.92 -19.82 10.61
C GLY A 214 -12.84 -19.90 11.71
N GLN A 215 -12.87 -20.98 12.52
CA GLN A 215 -11.91 -21.16 13.62
C GLN A 215 -10.45 -21.14 13.14
N ASP A 216 -10.16 -21.74 11.98
CA ASP A 216 -8.81 -21.73 11.39
C ASP A 216 -8.35 -20.31 11.02
N GLU A 217 -9.26 -19.48 10.52
CA GLU A 217 -8.95 -18.08 10.17
C GLU A 217 -8.73 -17.23 11.43
N ILE A 218 -9.52 -17.45 12.48
CA ILE A 218 -9.34 -16.81 13.80
C ILE A 218 -7.96 -17.19 14.37
N HIS A 219 -7.63 -18.48 14.34
CA HIS A 219 -6.32 -18.97 14.81
C HIS A 219 -5.16 -18.33 14.00
N LEU A 220 -5.31 -18.25 12.68
CA LEU A 220 -4.31 -17.63 11.81
C LEU A 220 -4.16 -16.14 12.11
N PHE A 221 -5.27 -15.41 12.33
CA PHE A 221 -5.23 -14.01 12.73
C PHE A 221 -4.48 -13.82 14.05
N HIS A 222 -4.77 -14.62 15.06
CA HIS A 222 -4.02 -14.59 16.34
C HIS A 222 -2.54 -14.85 16.12
N LYS A 223 -2.18 -15.91 15.39
CA LYS A 223 -0.77 -16.23 15.10
C LYS A 223 -0.04 -15.07 14.42
N LEU A 224 -0.68 -14.36 13.48
CA LEU A 224 -0.13 -13.18 12.83
C LEU A 224 0.15 -12.05 13.85
N TYR A 225 -0.87 -11.69 14.63
CA TYR A 225 -0.79 -10.51 15.48
C TYR A 225 -0.05 -10.74 16.79
N ASP A 226 -0.02 -11.97 17.33
CA ASP A 226 0.83 -12.32 18.47
C ASP A 226 2.31 -12.11 18.14
N GLU A 227 2.74 -12.42 16.90
CA GLU A 227 4.10 -12.18 16.43
C GLU A 227 4.36 -10.71 16.08
N ILE A 228 3.43 -10.05 15.36
CA ILE A 228 3.56 -8.65 14.93
C ILE A 228 3.66 -7.71 16.14
N LEU A 229 2.86 -7.97 17.18
CA LEU A 229 2.74 -7.12 18.37
C LEU A 229 3.58 -7.63 19.55
N ALA A 230 4.37 -8.69 19.37
CA ALA A 230 5.25 -9.15 20.42
C ALA A 230 6.19 -8.01 20.84
N ALA A 231 6.14 -7.65 22.12
CA ALA A 231 7.10 -6.70 22.70
C ALA A 231 8.50 -7.33 22.69
N ASP A 232 9.51 -6.53 22.39
CA ASP A 232 10.91 -6.91 22.64
C ASP A 232 11.26 -6.72 24.09
#